data_d865da29b23e593ab60d723f245fd5d8
#
_entry.id   d865da29b23e593ab60d723f245fd5d8
#
_cell.length_a   1.000
_cell.length_b   1.000
_cell.length_c   1.000
_cell.angle_alpha   90.00
_cell.angle_beta   90.00
_cell.angle_gamma   90.00
#
_symmetry.space_group_name_H-M   'P 1'
#
loop_
_entity.id
_entity.type
_entity.pdbx_description
1 polymer ?
#
loop_
_entity_poly.entity_id
_entity_poly.type
_entity_poly.pdbx_seq_one_letter_code
_entity_poly.pdbx_strand_id
1 'polypeptide(L)'
;VNLTKGAEMNGKHRIVVIGGGLAGLAAAAYAARAGKRVTVLEKAQAPGGRAATQHRDGFHFNLGPHALYQGGPATSVLAELGVTARGALPPASGYALDGDRLHVLPGGPISMLTTSLLTLAGKVEIARFMLTMRFLDVAALARTSTTDLIAEKVRTPEARRFLAALFRLSTYTDELDRLSAGAAIVQLRRAVEDGVHYLDGGWASLVTGLRAAAVTAGAEILTGAKAEAIERRAGGVAAVRIADGRRLEADRVIIAAAPETARALCPGVPALDAWVDSAVPVLASCLDVALSRLLVPRQRFVLGVDRPLYFSEHATVAKVAPDGGALIHVARYGRAADTEAVEQELEALLERAQPGFRDVLVHRRFLPAMIVAHDLPEAARGGLAARASSEIPGAPGILLAGDWVGPEGMLADASLASARAAARLAVLPLTDRTRLEAAPAPG
;
A
#
# COMPACT_ATOMS: atom_id res chain seq x y z
N VAL A 1 26.74 -5.19 -56.99
CA VAL A 1 26.42 -4.10 -56.06
C VAL A 1 25.37 -4.61 -55.08
N ASN A 2 25.81 -5.16 -53.97
CA ASN A 2 24.93 -5.60 -52.86
C ASN A 2 25.11 -4.61 -51.70
N LEU A 3 24.23 -3.64 -51.63
CA LEU A 3 23.98 -2.82 -50.46
C LEU A 3 22.66 -3.33 -49.85
N THR A 4 22.64 -3.56 -48.57
CA THR A 4 21.55 -3.83 -47.66
C THR A 4 21.57 -5.21 -46.99
N LYS A 5 22.36 -5.29 -45.92
CA LYS A 5 22.05 -6.14 -44.75
C LYS A 5 22.96 -5.73 -43.59
N GLY A 6 22.73 -4.56 -43.02
CA GLY A 6 23.53 -4.03 -41.92
C GLY A 6 22.77 -3.03 -41.05
N ALA A 7 21.48 -3.30 -40.76
CA ALA A 7 20.72 -2.38 -39.95
C ALA A 7 19.53 -3.08 -39.26
N GLU A 8 19.76 -4.16 -38.50
CA GLU A 8 18.74 -4.73 -37.60
C GLU A 8 19.36 -5.58 -36.51
N MET A 9 20.36 -5.07 -35.81
CA MET A 9 20.75 -5.55 -34.48
C MET A 9 20.70 -4.40 -33.49
N ASN A 10 19.61 -3.64 -33.47
CA ASN A 10 19.28 -2.75 -32.38
C ASN A 10 18.77 -3.62 -31.25
N GLY A 11 19.70 -4.17 -30.44
CA GLY A 11 19.41 -5.06 -29.34
C GLY A 11 18.38 -4.39 -28.41
N LYS A 12 17.21 -5.00 -28.25
CA LYS A 12 16.20 -4.55 -27.29
C LYS A 12 16.87 -4.39 -25.94
N HIS A 13 16.84 -3.17 -25.35
CA HIS A 13 17.36 -2.94 -24.01
C HIS A 13 16.80 -3.96 -23.02
N ARG A 14 17.71 -4.57 -22.26
CA ARG A 14 17.38 -5.58 -21.22
C ARG A 14 17.14 -4.90 -19.91
N ILE A 15 15.96 -5.11 -19.36
CA ILE A 15 15.55 -4.58 -18.06
C ILE A 15 15.35 -5.75 -17.11
N VAL A 16 16.05 -5.73 -15.98
CA VAL A 16 15.81 -6.67 -14.88
C VAL A 16 15.00 -5.95 -13.81
N VAL A 17 13.87 -6.55 -13.41
CA VAL A 17 13.03 -6.07 -12.30
C VAL A 17 13.25 -6.99 -11.11
N ILE A 18 13.63 -6.45 -9.97
CA ILE A 18 13.89 -7.20 -8.75
C ILE A 18 12.71 -7.03 -7.79
N GLY A 19 11.95 -8.10 -7.58
CA GLY A 19 10.74 -8.18 -6.78
C GLY A 19 9.48 -8.38 -7.62
N GLY A 20 8.73 -9.44 -7.35
CA GLY A 20 7.48 -9.84 -8.01
C GLY A 20 6.21 -9.38 -7.26
N GLY A 21 6.27 -8.29 -6.48
CA GLY A 21 5.10 -7.65 -5.89
C GLY A 21 4.33 -6.78 -6.90
N LEU A 22 3.29 -6.05 -6.45
CA LEU A 22 2.48 -5.19 -7.33
C LEU A 22 3.33 -4.20 -8.12
N ALA A 23 4.28 -3.52 -7.46
CA ALA A 23 5.15 -2.54 -8.11
C ALA A 23 6.01 -3.17 -9.20
N GLY A 24 6.68 -4.30 -8.90
CA GLY A 24 7.55 -4.96 -9.87
C GLY A 24 6.80 -5.54 -11.06
N LEU A 25 5.66 -6.18 -10.83
CA LEU A 25 4.83 -6.72 -11.91
C LEU A 25 4.26 -5.60 -12.81
N ALA A 26 3.81 -4.48 -12.23
CA ALA A 26 3.34 -3.34 -13.00
C ALA A 26 4.48 -2.69 -13.82
N ALA A 27 5.65 -2.48 -13.20
CA ALA A 27 6.82 -1.94 -13.90
C ALA A 27 7.25 -2.85 -15.06
N ALA A 28 7.26 -4.17 -14.84
CA ALA A 28 7.56 -5.15 -15.88
C ALA A 28 6.56 -5.10 -17.05
N ALA A 29 5.26 -4.98 -16.75
CA ALA A 29 4.22 -4.89 -17.76
C ALA A 29 4.39 -3.63 -18.63
N TYR A 30 4.63 -2.46 -18.01
CA TYR A 30 4.89 -1.22 -18.76
C TYR A 30 6.14 -1.31 -19.63
N ALA A 31 7.24 -1.78 -19.07
CA ALA A 31 8.50 -1.87 -19.80
C ALA A 31 8.43 -2.88 -20.97
N ALA A 32 7.77 -4.02 -20.78
CA ALA A 32 7.56 -5.01 -21.82
C ALA A 32 6.63 -4.50 -22.93
N ARG A 33 5.54 -3.79 -22.60
CA ARG A 33 4.66 -3.11 -23.58
C ARG A 33 5.41 -2.07 -24.42
N ALA A 34 6.44 -1.43 -23.85
CA ALA A 34 7.33 -0.52 -24.57
C ALA A 34 8.38 -1.26 -25.43
N GLY A 35 8.24 -2.57 -25.63
CA GLY A 35 9.10 -3.38 -26.49
C GLY A 35 10.45 -3.75 -25.90
N LYS A 36 10.66 -3.57 -24.59
CA LYS A 36 11.92 -3.95 -23.92
C LYS A 36 11.93 -5.45 -23.59
N ARG A 37 13.14 -6.02 -23.46
CA ARG A 37 13.31 -7.38 -22.95
C ARG A 37 13.32 -7.32 -21.43
N VAL A 38 12.32 -7.88 -20.77
CA VAL A 38 12.13 -7.75 -19.33
C VAL A 38 12.18 -9.11 -18.65
N THR A 39 13.00 -9.22 -17.58
CA THR A 39 13.02 -10.37 -16.69
C THR A 39 12.74 -9.90 -15.26
N VAL A 40 11.73 -10.48 -14.63
CA VAL A 40 11.39 -10.25 -13.22
C VAL A 40 12.05 -11.35 -12.37
N LEU A 41 12.76 -10.94 -11.33
CA LEU A 41 13.33 -11.83 -10.32
C LEU A 41 12.50 -11.78 -9.04
N GLU A 42 11.88 -12.90 -8.66
CA GLU A 42 11.17 -13.05 -7.40
C GLU A 42 11.85 -14.12 -6.54
N LYS A 43 12.22 -13.76 -5.31
CA LYS A 43 12.89 -14.68 -4.38
C LYS A 43 12.00 -15.80 -3.86
N ALA A 44 10.70 -15.54 -3.74
CA ALA A 44 9.72 -16.53 -3.31
C ALA A 44 9.34 -17.49 -4.46
N GLN A 45 8.68 -18.60 -4.12
CA GLN A 45 8.20 -19.57 -5.11
C GLN A 45 7.01 -19.05 -5.93
N ALA A 46 6.37 -17.97 -5.48
CA ALA A 46 5.29 -17.30 -6.20
C ALA A 46 5.41 -15.77 -6.04
N PRO A 47 5.02 -14.99 -7.06
CA PRO A 47 4.95 -13.55 -6.96
C PRO A 47 3.80 -13.11 -6.06
N GLY A 48 3.85 -11.87 -5.58
CA GLY A 48 2.78 -11.25 -4.80
C GLY A 48 3.29 -10.33 -3.71
N GLY A 49 4.38 -10.70 -3.02
CA GLY A 49 4.90 -9.92 -1.90
C GLY A 49 3.82 -9.68 -0.83
N ARG A 50 3.59 -8.42 -0.43
CA ARG A 50 2.55 -8.07 0.55
C ARG A 50 1.13 -8.21 0.02
N ALA A 51 0.93 -8.29 -1.29
CA ALA A 51 -0.37 -8.57 -1.91
C ALA A 51 -0.65 -10.08 -2.09
N ALA A 52 0.17 -10.94 -1.51
CA ALA A 52 -0.08 -12.38 -1.51
C ALA A 52 -1.34 -12.71 -0.72
N THR A 53 -2.13 -13.67 -1.23
CA THR A 53 -3.32 -14.20 -0.57
C THR A 53 -3.13 -15.70 -0.40
N GLN A 54 -3.30 -16.20 0.81
CA GLN A 54 -3.26 -17.62 1.12
C GLN A 54 -4.66 -18.22 1.00
N HIS A 55 -4.80 -19.30 0.26
CA HIS A 55 -6.04 -20.07 0.16
C HIS A 55 -6.04 -21.21 1.17
N ARG A 56 -7.09 -21.28 2.00
CA ARG A 56 -7.25 -22.37 2.96
C ARG A 56 -8.74 -22.65 3.16
N ASP A 57 -9.16 -23.88 2.84
CA ASP A 57 -10.54 -24.38 3.00
C ASP A 57 -11.61 -23.40 2.45
N GLY A 58 -11.36 -22.86 1.26
CA GLY A 58 -12.25 -21.90 0.59
C GLY A 58 -12.14 -20.45 1.06
N PHE A 59 -11.33 -20.16 2.09
CA PHE A 59 -11.05 -18.81 2.55
C PHE A 59 -9.81 -18.21 1.86
N HIS A 60 -9.85 -16.90 1.61
CA HIS A 60 -8.80 -16.14 0.93
C HIS A 60 -8.16 -15.14 1.91
N PHE A 61 -7.14 -15.58 2.62
CA PHE A 61 -6.44 -14.76 3.61
C PHE A 61 -5.41 -13.84 2.95
N ASN A 62 -5.68 -12.56 2.91
CA ASN A 62 -4.64 -11.56 2.67
C ASN A 62 -3.68 -11.49 3.86
N LEU A 63 -2.58 -10.75 3.76
CA LEU A 63 -1.71 -10.46 4.89
C LEU A 63 -2.31 -9.29 5.70
N GLY A 64 -3.33 -9.59 6.53
CA GLY A 64 -4.13 -8.60 7.25
C GLY A 64 -5.18 -7.89 6.40
N PRO A 65 -5.81 -6.82 6.92
CA PRO A 65 -6.86 -6.08 6.23
C PRO A 65 -6.31 -5.36 5.01
N HIS A 66 -6.92 -5.58 3.87
CA HIS A 66 -6.56 -4.95 2.62
C HIS A 66 -7.78 -4.30 1.97
N ALA A 67 -7.65 -3.04 1.60
CA ALA A 67 -8.67 -2.30 0.87
C ALA A 67 -8.01 -1.53 -0.29
N LEU A 68 -8.57 -1.65 -1.49
CA LEU A 68 -8.09 -0.92 -2.66
C LEU A 68 -8.82 0.42 -2.74
N TYR A 69 -8.09 1.51 -2.53
CA TYR A 69 -8.60 2.87 -2.68
C TYR A 69 -9.02 3.10 -4.13
N GLN A 70 -10.19 3.69 -4.33
CA GLN A 70 -10.70 4.03 -5.65
C GLN A 70 -10.24 5.45 -6.05
N GLY A 71 -10.38 5.82 -7.34
CA GLY A 71 -10.03 7.15 -7.85
C GLY A 71 -8.54 7.51 -7.82
N GLY A 72 -7.68 6.61 -7.32
CA GLY A 72 -6.25 6.87 -7.14
C GLY A 72 -5.36 6.37 -8.27
N PRO A 73 -4.05 6.63 -8.13
CA PRO A 73 -3.04 6.11 -9.08
C PRO A 73 -3.08 4.61 -9.27
N ALA A 74 -3.40 3.83 -8.23
CA ALA A 74 -3.47 2.38 -8.34
C ALA A 74 -4.55 1.94 -9.34
N THR A 75 -5.75 2.49 -9.24
CA THR A 75 -6.85 2.16 -10.15
C THR A 75 -6.55 2.61 -11.58
N SER A 76 -5.91 3.78 -11.76
CA SER A 76 -5.48 4.27 -13.07
C SER A 76 -4.46 3.32 -13.70
N VAL A 77 -3.43 2.92 -12.97
CA VAL A 77 -2.38 1.99 -13.44
C VAL A 77 -2.98 0.62 -13.77
N LEU A 78 -3.87 0.09 -12.93
CA LEU A 78 -4.54 -1.17 -13.20
C LEU A 78 -5.37 -1.10 -14.49
N ALA A 79 -6.12 -0.02 -14.70
CA ALA A 79 -6.90 0.22 -15.91
C ALA A 79 -6.00 0.34 -17.16
N GLU A 80 -4.92 1.13 -17.09
CA GLU A 80 -3.92 1.25 -18.17
C GLU A 80 -3.32 -0.12 -18.56
N LEU A 81 -3.10 -0.99 -17.56
CA LEU A 81 -2.57 -2.34 -17.78
C LEU A 81 -3.64 -3.37 -18.15
N GLY A 82 -4.92 -3.00 -18.19
CA GLY A 82 -6.03 -3.89 -18.50
C GLY A 82 -6.34 -4.88 -17.38
N VAL A 83 -6.01 -4.53 -16.13
CA VAL A 83 -6.27 -5.36 -14.96
C VAL A 83 -7.55 -4.92 -14.27
N THR A 84 -8.53 -5.82 -14.22
CA THR A 84 -9.82 -5.55 -13.56
C THR A 84 -9.74 -5.96 -12.09
N ALA A 85 -9.94 -5.00 -11.20
CA ALA A 85 -10.11 -5.24 -9.76
C ALA A 85 -11.61 -5.44 -9.47
N ARG A 86 -12.05 -6.70 -9.36
CA ARG A 86 -13.44 -7.01 -8.99
C ARG A 86 -13.59 -6.97 -7.48
N GLY A 87 -14.68 -6.39 -7.01
CA GLY A 87 -14.96 -6.23 -5.58
C GLY A 87 -16.10 -5.26 -5.36
N ALA A 88 -16.35 -4.91 -4.11
CA ALA A 88 -17.40 -3.99 -3.76
C ALA A 88 -16.99 -3.03 -2.63
N LEU A 89 -17.70 -1.91 -2.57
CA LEU A 89 -17.58 -0.90 -1.53
C LEU A 89 -18.22 -1.43 -0.23
N PRO A 90 -17.50 -1.50 0.90
CA PRO A 90 -18.12 -1.80 2.18
C PRO A 90 -19.07 -0.67 2.58
N PRO A 91 -20.18 -1.00 3.27
CA PRO A 91 -21.09 0.02 3.77
C PRO A 91 -20.39 0.90 4.81
N ALA A 92 -20.66 2.21 4.79
CA ALA A 92 -20.13 3.18 5.76
C ALA A 92 -20.80 3.06 7.15
N SER A 93 -21.39 1.92 7.46
CA SER A 93 -22.08 1.60 8.72
C SER A 93 -21.20 0.71 9.60
N GLY A 94 -21.29 0.91 10.90
CA GLY A 94 -20.53 0.13 11.87
C GLY A 94 -20.63 0.75 13.26
N TYR A 95 -19.66 0.40 14.08
CA TYR A 95 -19.58 0.87 15.45
C TYR A 95 -18.24 1.57 15.73
N ALA A 96 -18.28 2.52 16.64
CA ALA A 96 -17.11 3.13 17.25
C ALA A 96 -16.98 2.60 18.67
N LEU A 97 -15.81 2.12 19.04
CA LEU A 97 -15.47 1.68 20.39
C LEU A 97 -14.77 2.83 21.11
N ASP A 98 -15.39 3.34 22.20
CA ASP A 98 -14.80 4.33 23.12
C ASP A 98 -14.86 3.76 24.55
N GLY A 99 -13.71 3.46 25.13
CA GLY A 99 -13.60 2.63 26.33
C GLY A 99 -14.20 1.23 26.10
N ASP A 100 -15.23 0.93 26.89
CA ASP A 100 -15.96 -0.35 26.78
C ASP A 100 -17.33 -0.22 26.10
N ARG A 101 -17.63 0.92 25.48
CA ARG A 101 -18.93 1.18 24.87
C ARG A 101 -18.86 1.18 23.35
N LEU A 102 -19.81 0.50 22.72
CA LEU A 102 -20.04 0.57 21.30
C LEU A 102 -21.08 1.65 20.98
N HIS A 103 -20.69 2.63 20.21
CA HIS A 103 -21.55 3.69 19.67
C HIS A 103 -21.78 3.46 18.18
N VAL A 104 -22.90 3.94 17.64
CA VAL A 104 -23.09 3.94 16.19
C VAL A 104 -22.01 4.81 15.56
N LEU A 105 -21.27 4.27 14.59
CA LEU A 105 -20.23 5.01 13.86
C LEU A 105 -20.90 6.14 13.03
N PRO A 106 -20.49 7.41 13.17
CA PRO A 106 -21.04 8.52 12.39
C PRO A 106 -20.50 8.53 10.93
N GLY A 107 -20.79 7.47 10.18
CA GLY A 107 -20.36 7.27 8.79
C GLY A 107 -21.27 7.90 7.74
N GLY A 108 -22.38 8.55 8.14
CA GLY A 108 -23.33 9.22 7.24
C GLY A 108 -24.24 10.20 7.97
N PRO A 109 -25.08 10.95 7.27
CA PRO A 109 -25.90 12.01 7.89
C PRO A 109 -26.81 11.50 9.03
N ILE A 110 -27.51 10.40 8.82
CA ILE A 110 -28.43 9.86 9.85
C ILE A 110 -27.65 9.34 11.07
N SER A 111 -26.57 8.57 10.85
CA SER A 111 -25.75 8.07 11.94
C SER A 111 -25.00 9.19 12.66
N MET A 112 -24.64 10.28 11.98
CA MET A 112 -24.09 11.48 12.62
C MET A 112 -25.10 12.14 13.57
N LEU A 113 -26.38 12.20 13.21
CA LEU A 113 -27.42 12.76 14.06
C LEU A 113 -27.71 11.86 15.27
N THR A 114 -27.75 10.54 15.08
CA THR A 114 -28.19 9.57 16.08
C THR A 114 -27.09 9.05 17.00
N THR A 115 -25.80 9.19 16.60
CA THR A 115 -24.69 8.70 17.43
C THR A 115 -24.63 9.39 18.80
N SER A 116 -24.35 8.59 19.82
CA SER A 116 -24.03 9.06 21.18
C SER A 116 -22.51 9.23 21.42
N LEU A 117 -21.68 9.00 20.40
CA LEU A 117 -20.23 9.16 20.48
C LEU A 117 -19.82 10.64 20.64
N LEU A 118 -20.56 11.53 20.01
CA LEU A 118 -20.22 12.95 19.90
C LEU A 118 -21.30 13.81 20.55
N THR A 119 -20.88 14.85 21.27
CA THR A 119 -21.77 15.95 21.68
C THR A 119 -22.27 16.73 20.47
N LEU A 120 -23.28 17.58 20.63
CA LEU A 120 -23.76 18.44 19.55
C LEU A 120 -22.63 19.32 19.00
N ALA A 121 -21.78 19.88 19.85
CA ALA A 121 -20.62 20.67 19.44
C ALA A 121 -19.65 19.83 18.62
N GLY A 122 -19.32 18.59 19.08
CA GLY A 122 -18.46 17.68 18.33
C GLY A 122 -19.03 17.26 16.98
N LYS A 123 -20.35 17.05 16.89
CA LYS A 123 -21.04 16.77 15.60
C LYS A 123 -20.86 17.93 14.62
N VAL A 124 -21.04 19.17 15.08
CA VAL A 124 -20.84 20.37 14.25
C VAL A 124 -19.39 20.52 13.80
N GLU A 125 -18.43 20.28 14.71
CA GLU A 125 -17.00 20.36 14.38
C GLU A 125 -16.60 19.33 13.34
N ILE A 126 -17.01 18.07 13.48
CA ILE A 126 -16.72 17.00 12.51
C ILE A 126 -17.41 17.29 11.18
N ALA A 127 -18.69 17.69 11.17
CA ALA A 127 -19.39 18.05 9.94
C ALA A 127 -18.68 19.19 9.21
N ARG A 128 -18.27 20.26 9.93
CA ARG A 128 -17.51 21.35 9.35
C ARG A 128 -16.18 20.89 8.79
N PHE A 129 -15.42 20.08 9.53
CA PHE A 129 -14.16 19.53 9.05
C PHE A 129 -14.34 18.74 7.75
N MET A 130 -15.31 17.82 7.70
CA MET A 130 -15.59 16.98 6.52
C MET A 130 -15.98 17.82 5.28
N LEU A 131 -16.75 18.90 5.48
CA LEU A 131 -17.14 19.80 4.40
C LEU A 131 -15.99 20.68 3.90
N THR A 132 -15.06 21.05 4.78
CA THR A 132 -13.98 22.00 4.46
C THR A 132 -12.66 21.33 4.11
N MET A 133 -12.43 20.06 4.47
CA MET A 133 -11.15 19.40 4.24
C MET A 133 -10.75 19.38 2.76
N ARG A 134 -11.71 19.35 1.82
CA ARG A 134 -11.45 19.37 0.38
C ARG A 134 -10.75 20.64 -0.11
N PHE A 135 -10.85 21.75 0.66
CA PHE A 135 -10.25 23.04 0.33
C PHE A 135 -8.91 23.28 1.04
N LEU A 136 -8.44 22.35 1.88
CA LEU A 136 -7.15 22.49 2.56
C LEU A 136 -6.01 22.38 1.54
N ASP A 137 -5.05 23.29 1.62
CA ASP A 137 -3.82 23.21 0.84
C ASP A 137 -2.91 22.12 1.42
N VAL A 138 -2.83 21.00 0.75
CA VAL A 138 -2.05 19.84 1.20
C VAL A 138 -0.54 20.10 1.16
N ALA A 139 -0.07 20.98 0.25
CA ALA A 139 1.34 21.35 0.15
C ALA A 139 1.76 22.22 1.35
N ALA A 140 0.93 23.20 1.73
CA ALA A 140 1.14 24.00 2.92
C ALA A 140 1.14 23.17 4.22
N LEU A 141 0.35 22.07 4.25
CA LEU A 141 0.25 21.15 5.38
C LEU A 141 1.34 20.06 5.40
N ALA A 142 2.25 20.02 4.42
CA ALA A 142 3.24 18.96 4.30
C ALA A 142 4.15 18.86 5.54
N ARG A 143 4.46 19.95 6.21
CA ARG A 143 5.31 20.04 7.41
C ARG A 143 4.54 20.16 8.72
N THR A 144 3.22 20.14 8.69
CA THR A 144 2.35 20.13 9.88
C THR A 144 2.09 18.69 10.27
N SER A 145 2.14 18.36 11.56
CA SER A 145 1.74 17.01 12.01
C SER A 145 0.22 16.84 11.93
N THR A 146 -0.24 15.61 11.79
CA THR A 146 -1.67 15.31 11.78
C THR A 146 -2.30 15.64 13.13
N THR A 147 -1.59 15.44 14.25
CA THR A 147 -2.04 15.81 15.59
C THR A 147 -2.25 17.32 15.71
N ASP A 148 -1.31 18.15 15.20
CA ASP A 148 -1.44 19.61 15.21
C ASP A 148 -2.62 20.09 14.35
N LEU A 149 -2.81 19.50 13.17
CA LEU A 149 -3.99 19.78 12.34
C LEU A 149 -5.30 19.48 13.09
N ILE A 150 -5.39 18.30 13.75
CA ILE A 150 -6.56 17.95 14.56
C ILE A 150 -6.79 18.99 15.66
N ALA A 151 -5.74 19.39 16.38
CA ALA A 151 -5.83 20.35 17.47
C ALA A 151 -6.29 21.74 16.99
N GLU A 152 -5.86 22.16 15.80
CA GLU A 152 -6.27 23.42 15.16
C GLU A 152 -7.75 23.40 14.71
N LYS A 153 -8.18 22.31 14.08
CA LYS A 153 -9.49 22.25 13.40
C LYS A 153 -10.64 21.85 14.33
N VAL A 154 -10.35 21.10 15.41
CA VAL A 154 -11.34 20.49 16.29
C VAL A 154 -10.99 20.77 17.76
N ARG A 155 -11.97 21.16 18.56
CA ARG A 155 -11.78 21.57 19.97
C ARG A 155 -12.27 20.52 20.97
N THR A 156 -13.41 19.88 20.68
CA THR A 156 -14.01 18.91 21.61
C THR A 156 -13.18 17.64 21.69
N PRO A 157 -12.93 17.08 22.89
CA PRO A 157 -12.07 15.90 23.05
C PRO A 157 -12.53 14.67 22.28
N GLU A 158 -13.84 14.38 22.30
CA GLU A 158 -14.41 13.25 21.60
C GLU A 158 -14.31 13.40 20.07
N ALA A 159 -14.48 14.60 19.54
CA ALA A 159 -14.32 14.84 18.11
C ALA A 159 -12.84 14.74 17.69
N ARG A 160 -11.88 15.17 18.53
CA ARG A 160 -10.45 14.95 18.30
C ARG A 160 -10.12 13.46 18.23
N ARG A 161 -10.60 12.66 19.21
CA ARG A 161 -10.39 11.20 19.19
C ARG A 161 -11.00 10.55 17.95
N PHE A 162 -12.23 10.93 17.59
CA PHE A 162 -12.89 10.40 16.40
C PHE A 162 -12.13 10.76 15.10
N LEU A 163 -11.70 12.01 14.95
CA LEU A 163 -10.93 12.42 13.78
C LEU A 163 -9.57 11.72 13.71
N ALA A 164 -8.89 11.55 14.86
CA ALA A 164 -7.67 10.75 14.94
C ALA A 164 -7.92 9.30 14.51
N ALA A 165 -9.03 8.69 14.91
CA ALA A 165 -9.40 7.34 14.49
C ALA A 165 -9.63 7.25 12.97
N LEU A 166 -10.23 8.26 12.32
CA LEU A 166 -10.39 8.31 10.87
C LEU A 166 -9.04 8.42 10.15
N PHE A 167 -8.10 9.21 10.66
CA PHE A 167 -6.76 9.28 10.09
C PHE A 167 -6.01 7.95 10.28
N ARG A 168 -6.07 7.32 11.47
CA ARG A 168 -5.51 5.98 11.68
C ARG A 168 -6.07 4.97 10.69
N LEU A 169 -7.39 4.96 10.51
CA LEU A 169 -8.06 4.07 9.55
C LEU A 169 -7.57 4.26 8.12
N SER A 170 -7.46 5.51 7.67
CA SER A 170 -7.09 5.81 6.29
C SER A 170 -5.59 5.63 5.99
N THR A 171 -4.73 5.79 6.99
CA THR A 171 -3.26 5.75 6.82
C THR A 171 -2.59 4.53 7.44
N TYR A 172 -3.34 3.74 8.21
CA TYR A 172 -2.89 2.53 8.91
C TYR A 172 -1.77 2.77 9.95
N THR A 173 -1.61 4.01 10.43
CA THR A 173 -0.62 4.36 11.46
C THR A 173 -1.25 5.00 12.67
N ASP A 174 -0.66 4.80 13.84
CA ASP A 174 -0.97 5.53 15.09
C ASP A 174 0.02 6.68 15.36
N GLU A 175 1.04 6.84 14.55
CA GLU A 175 2.07 7.89 14.71
C GLU A 175 1.61 9.24 14.12
N LEU A 176 0.44 9.74 14.56
CA LEU A 176 -0.16 10.96 14.02
C LEU A 176 0.61 12.24 14.35
N ASP A 177 1.42 12.22 15.38
CA ASP A 177 2.35 13.27 15.77
C ASP A 177 3.53 13.43 14.80
N ARG A 178 3.88 12.35 14.10
CA ARG A 178 4.92 12.34 13.06
C ARG A 178 4.35 12.44 11.65
N LEU A 179 3.16 11.88 11.41
CA LEU A 179 2.53 11.82 10.09
C LEU A 179 2.23 13.24 9.57
N SER A 180 2.65 13.52 8.33
CA SER A 180 2.30 14.75 7.61
C SER A 180 0.79 14.90 7.46
N ALA A 181 0.25 16.03 7.90
CA ALA A 181 -1.16 16.35 7.72
C ALA A 181 -1.55 16.46 6.25
N GLY A 182 -0.64 16.95 5.39
CA GLY A 182 -0.86 16.97 3.94
C GLY A 182 -1.07 15.57 3.38
N ALA A 183 -0.20 14.61 3.75
CA ALA A 183 -0.34 13.21 3.33
C ALA A 183 -1.62 12.57 3.88
N ALA A 184 -1.93 12.81 5.16
CA ALA A 184 -3.12 12.29 5.81
C ALA A 184 -4.42 12.81 5.16
N ILE A 185 -4.49 14.10 4.83
CA ILE A 185 -5.64 14.71 4.15
C ILE A 185 -5.84 14.14 2.75
N VAL A 186 -4.77 13.96 1.95
CA VAL A 186 -4.86 13.32 0.63
C VAL A 186 -5.50 11.94 0.75
N GLN A 187 -5.05 11.14 1.71
CA GLN A 187 -5.54 9.78 1.89
C GLN A 187 -6.99 9.74 2.42
N LEU A 188 -7.33 10.62 3.38
CA LEU A 188 -8.69 10.70 3.92
C LEU A 188 -9.69 11.20 2.88
N ARG A 189 -9.34 12.21 2.06
CA ARG A 189 -10.17 12.68 0.93
C ARG A 189 -10.52 11.51 0.03
N ARG A 190 -9.52 10.74 -0.41
CA ARG A 190 -9.73 9.59 -1.28
C ARG A 190 -10.64 8.54 -0.66
N ALA A 191 -10.44 8.23 0.63
CA ALA A 191 -11.30 7.30 1.35
C ALA A 191 -12.78 7.75 1.38
N VAL A 192 -13.02 9.05 1.51
CA VAL A 192 -14.37 9.63 1.65
C VAL A 192 -15.04 9.88 0.30
N GLU A 193 -14.29 10.38 -0.69
CA GLU A 193 -14.82 10.80 -1.99
C GLU A 193 -14.98 9.60 -2.94
N ASP A 194 -13.98 8.74 -3.02
CA ASP A 194 -13.93 7.64 -3.97
C ASP A 194 -14.24 6.28 -3.32
N GLY A 195 -14.02 6.17 -2.00
CA GLY A 195 -14.20 4.95 -1.23
C GLY A 195 -13.09 3.91 -1.42
N VAL A 196 -13.34 2.71 -0.90
CA VAL A 196 -12.41 1.57 -1.00
C VAL A 196 -13.16 0.33 -1.45
N HIS A 197 -12.53 -0.59 -2.18
CA HIS A 197 -13.10 -1.88 -2.52
C HIS A 197 -12.39 -3.01 -1.75
N TYR A 198 -13.19 -3.92 -1.20
CA TYR A 198 -12.73 -5.25 -0.81
C TYR A 198 -12.80 -6.14 -2.05
N LEU A 199 -11.74 -6.90 -2.33
CA LEU A 199 -11.57 -7.58 -3.60
C LEU A 199 -11.99 -9.05 -3.53
N ASP A 200 -12.73 -9.50 -4.54
CA ASP A 200 -13.07 -10.90 -4.74
C ASP A 200 -11.80 -11.73 -4.94
N GLY A 201 -11.69 -12.85 -4.21
CA GLY A 201 -10.52 -13.72 -4.24
C GLY A 201 -9.27 -13.12 -3.55
N GLY A 202 -9.43 -11.97 -2.86
CA GLY A 202 -8.34 -11.25 -2.21
C GLY A 202 -7.41 -10.55 -3.19
N TRP A 203 -6.30 -10.04 -2.68
CA TRP A 203 -5.33 -9.25 -3.46
C TRP A 203 -4.49 -10.09 -4.44
N ALA A 204 -4.50 -11.42 -4.32
CA ALA A 204 -3.96 -12.32 -5.34
C ALA A 204 -4.60 -12.10 -6.71
N SER A 205 -5.84 -11.60 -6.79
CA SER A 205 -6.51 -11.23 -8.04
C SER A 205 -5.74 -10.14 -8.79
N LEU A 206 -5.23 -9.10 -8.09
CA LEU A 206 -4.38 -8.06 -8.67
C LEU A 206 -3.02 -8.62 -9.11
N VAL A 207 -2.41 -9.47 -8.28
CA VAL A 207 -1.13 -10.13 -8.60
C VAL A 207 -1.26 -10.95 -9.88
N THR A 208 -2.33 -11.76 -9.98
CA THR A 208 -2.63 -12.58 -11.15
C THR A 208 -2.83 -11.72 -12.39
N GLY A 209 -3.61 -10.66 -12.29
CA GLY A 209 -3.87 -9.73 -13.39
C GLY A 209 -2.59 -9.02 -13.88
N LEU A 210 -1.79 -8.48 -12.98
CA LEU A 210 -0.54 -7.80 -13.32
C LEU A 210 0.51 -8.77 -13.89
N ARG A 211 0.59 -9.99 -13.33
CA ARG A 211 1.43 -11.06 -13.88
C ARG A 211 1.01 -11.40 -15.30
N ALA A 212 -0.27 -11.58 -15.54
CA ALA A 212 -0.80 -11.87 -16.88
C ALA A 212 -0.48 -10.72 -17.85
N ALA A 213 -0.68 -9.46 -17.46
CA ALA A 213 -0.34 -8.29 -18.27
C ALA A 213 1.15 -8.24 -18.63
N ALA A 214 2.05 -8.53 -17.67
CA ALA A 214 3.49 -8.56 -17.91
C ALA A 214 3.89 -9.70 -18.87
N VAL A 215 3.40 -10.92 -18.65
CA VAL A 215 3.71 -12.10 -19.47
C VAL A 215 3.15 -11.94 -20.89
N THR A 216 1.91 -11.46 -21.04
CA THR A 216 1.31 -11.19 -22.35
C THR A 216 2.11 -10.13 -23.13
N ALA A 217 2.72 -9.17 -22.44
CA ALA A 217 3.60 -8.20 -23.06
C ALA A 217 5.02 -8.75 -23.38
N GLY A 218 5.33 -9.99 -22.97
CA GLY A 218 6.60 -10.66 -23.26
C GLY A 218 7.63 -10.60 -22.12
N ALA A 219 7.23 -10.23 -20.89
CA ALA A 219 8.12 -10.32 -19.73
C ALA A 219 8.26 -11.77 -19.27
N GLU A 220 9.48 -12.15 -18.90
CA GLU A 220 9.79 -13.42 -18.21
C GLU A 220 9.74 -13.21 -16.70
N ILE A 221 9.18 -14.18 -15.97
CA ILE A 221 9.12 -14.13 -14.49
C ILE A 221 9.80 -15.36 -13.92
N LEU A 222 10.92 -15.14 -13.24
CA LEU A 222 11.70 -16.17 -12.57
C LEU A 222 11.40 -16.14 -11.07
N THR A 223 10.78 -17.21 -10.57
CA THR A 223 10.52 -17.42 -9.13
C THR A 223 11.60 -18.28 -8.49
N GLY A 224 11.76 -18.21 -7.16
CA GLY A 224 12.90 -18.82 -6.48
C GLY A 224 14.25 -18.16 -6.82
N ALA A 225 14.21 -16.99 -7.50
CA ALA A 225 15.37 -16.31 -8.05
C ALA A 225 15.70 -15.07 -7.20
N LYS A 226 16.53 -15.24 -6.17
CA LYS A 226 16.97 -14.15 -5.29
C LYS A 226 18.13 -13.41 -5.94
N ALA A 227 17.92 -12.11 -6.24
CA ALA A 227 19.02 -11.21 -6.64
C ALA A 227 19.98 -11.02 -5.45
N GLU A 228 21.28 -11.10 -5.70
CA GLU A 228 22.35 -10.93 -4.68
C GLU A 228 23.16 -9.66 -4.88
N ALA A 229 23.39 -9.27 -6.12
CA ALA A 229 24.19 -8.08 -6.42
C ALA A 229 23.81 -7.51 -7.80
N ILE A 230 23.95 -6.18 -7.93
CA ILE A 230 23.90 -5.47 -9.19
C ILE A 230 25.34 -5.13 -9.57
N GLU A 231 25.82 -5.68 -10.70
CA GLU A 231 27.14 -5.37 -11.26
C GLU A 231 27.05 -4.07 -12.03
N ARG A 232 27.83 -3.09 -11.61
CA ARG A 232 27.86 -1.76 -12.23
C ARG A 232 29.04 -1.64 -13.18
N ARG A 233 28.91 -0.81 -14.22
CA ARG A 233 29.96 -0.40 -15.14
C ARG A 233 29.97 1.11 -15.25
N ALA A 234 31.00 1.68 -15.89
CA ALA A 234 31.04 3.10 -16.16
C ALA A 234 29.74 3.53 -16.89
N GLY A 235 28.99 4.46 -16.28
CA GLY A 235 27.75 4.99 -16.83
C GLY A 235 26.49 4.12 -16.72
N GLY A 236 26.49 2.98 -15.97
CA GLY A 236 25.26 2.20 -15.82
C GLY A 236 25.42 0.82 -15.19
N VAL A 237 24.52 -0.07 -15.57
CA VAL A 237 24.45 -1.46 -15.12
C VAL A 237 25.11 -2.37 -16.15
N ALA A 238 25.71 -3.46 -15.70
CA ALA A 238 26.23 -4.55 -16.55
C ALA A 238 25.38 -5.82 -16.40
N ALA A 239 25.06 -6.22 -15.17
CA ALA A 239 24.31 -7.44 -14.91
C ALA A 239 23.70 -7.45 -13.50
N VAL A 240 22.82 -8.44 -13.27
CA VAL A 240 22.33 -8.84 -11.93
C VAL A 240 22.80 -10.27 -11.68
N ARG A 241 23.43 -10.50 -10.53
CA ARG A 241 23.79 -11.83 -10.06
C ARG A 241 22.69 -12.40 -9.17
N ILE A 242 22.37 -13.67 -9.41
CA ILE A 242 21.35 -14.44 -8.69
C ILE A 242 22.03 -15.43 -7.73
N ALA A 243 21.36 -15.76 -6.62
CA ALA A 243 21.91 -16.65 -5.57
C ALA A 243 22.26 -18.07 -6.03
N ASP A 244 21.69 -18.53 -7.15
CA ASP A 244 22.00 -19.82 -7.75
C ASP A 244 23.22 -19.80 -8.69
N GLY A 245 23.95 -18.68 -8.72
CA GLY A 245 25.15 -18.49 -9.55
C GLY A 245 24.88 -17.96 -10.96
N ARG A 246 23.62 -17.87 -11.41
CA ARG A 246 23.29 -17.27 -12.71
C ARG A 246 23.60 -15.78 -12.72
N ARG A 247 24.01 -15.29 -13.90
CA ARG A 247 24.28 -13.89 -14.16
C ARG A 247 23.40 -13.44 -15.32
N LEU A 248 22.53 -12.45 -15.07
CA LEU A 248 21.65 -11.86 -16.08
C LEU A 248 22.22 -10.50 -16.52
N GLU A 249 22.58 -10.39 -17.78
CA GLU A 249 22.96 -9.10 -18.35
C GLU A 249 21.79 -8.13 -18.37
N ALA A 250 22.04 -6.89 -17.96
CA ALA A 250 21.04 -5.84 -17.87
C ALA A 250 21.60 -4.49 -18.31
N ASP A 251 20.79 -3.69 -18.99
CA ASP A 251 21.09 -2.31 -19.33
C ASP A 251 20.44 -1.36 -18.32
N ARG A 252 19.38 -1.83 -17.63
CA ARG A 252 18.68 -1.15 -16.56
C ARG A 252 18.20 -2.16 -15.52
N VAL A 253 18.09 -1.69 -14.29
CA VAL A 253 17.49 -2.45 -13.18
C VAL A 253 16.41 -1.60 -12.51
N ILE A 254 15.25 -2.20 -12.25
CA ILE A 254 14.20 -1.63 -11.40
C ILE A 254 14.17 -2.45 -10.11
N ILE A 255 14.50 -1.83 -8.98
CA ILE A 255 14.42 -2.47 -7.66
C ILE A 255 13.03 -2.18 -7.09
N ALA A 256 12.16 -3.19 -7.09
CA ALA A 256 10.81 -3.14 -6.53
C ALA A 256 10.73 -3.94 -5.22
N ALA A 257 11.58 -3.58 -4.27
CA ALA A 257 11.80 -4.26 -3.00
C ALA A 257 11.84 -3.28 -1.81
N ALA A 258 11.99 -3.81 -0.61
CA ALA A 258 12.16 -3.02 0.61
C ALA A 258 13.41 -2.13 0.55
N PRO A 259 13.43 -0.99 1.29
CA PRO A 259 14.57 -0.08 1.33
C PRO A 259 15.91 -0.77 1.63
N GLU A 260 15.94 -1.63 2.64
CA GLU A 260 17.15 -2.36 3.05
C GLU A 260 17.66 -3.31 1.96
N THR A 261 16.73 -3.91 1.22
CA THR A 261 17.08 -4.76 0.06
C THR A 261 17.69 -3.93 -1.06
N ALA A 262 17.14 -2.73 -1.31
CA ALA A 262 17.69 -1.81 -2.31
C ALA A 262 19.11 -1.39 -1.95
N ARG A 263 19.36 -1.02 -0.69
CA ARG A 263 20.70 -0.69 -0.17
C ARG A 263 21.68 -1.86 -0.31
N ALA A 264 21.25 -3.06 0.07
CA ALA A 264 22.10 -4.25 -0.03
C ALA A 264 22.50 -4.59 -1.46
N LEU A 265 21.60 -4.36 -2.44
CA LEU A 265 21.85 -4.60 -3.87
C LEU A 265 22.66 -3.48 -4.54
N CYS A 266 22.68 -2.29 -3.96
CA CYS A 266 23.35 -1.10 -4.52
C CYS A 266 24.17 -0.39 -3.42
N PRO A 267 25.20 -1.04 -2.86
CA PRO A 267 25.99 -0.49 -1.78
C PRO A 267 26.81 0.74 -2.21
N GLY A 268 27.10 1.63 -1.26
CA GLY A 268 27.96 2.79 -1.44
C GLY A 268 27.33 3.90 -2.29
N VAL A 269 26.02 4.04 -2.25
CA VAL A 269 25.27 5.13 -2.89
C VAL A 269 24.69 6.05 -1.81
N PRO A 270 25.33 7.21 -1.53
CA PRO A 270 24.95 8.05 -0.38
C PRO A 270 23.49 8.51 -0.38
N ALA A 271 22.91 8.80 -1.55
CA ALA A 271 21.51 9.21 -1.64
C ALA A 271 20.56 8.06 -1.23
N LEU A 272 20.86 6.82 -1.63
CA LEU A 272 20.10 5.66 -1.24
C LEU A 272 20.25 5.35 0.25
N ASP A 273 21.46 5.43 0.77
CA ASP A 273 21.75 5.24 2.20
C ASP A 273 20.94 6.24 3.04
N ALA A 274 20.94 7.53 2.67
CA ALA A 274 20.19 8.57 3.38
C ALA A 274 18.67 8.32 3.36
N TRP A 275 18.11 7.86 2.23
CA TRP A 275 16.69 7.50 2.16
C TRP A 275 16.34 6.30 3.03
N VAL A 276 17.19 5.26 3.02
CA VAL A 276 16.98 4.05 3.82
C VAL A 276 17.09 4.35 5.31
N ASP A 277 18.09 5.14 5.72
CA ASP A 277 18.28 5.53 7.13
C ASP A 277 17.15 6.41 7.66
N SER A 278 16.51 7.22 6.81
CA SER A 278 15.39 8.06 7.18
C SER A 278 14.02 7.39 7.05
N ALA A 279 13.93 6.21 6.41
CA ALA A 279 12.67 5.52 6.22
C ALA A 279 12.12 4.98 7.54
N VAL A 280 10.84 5.25 7.80
CA VAL A 280 10.14 4.78 9.00
C VAL A 280 9.04 3.83 8.61
N PRO A 281 9.17 2.52 8.89
CA PRO A 281 8.14 1.56 8.51
C PRO A 281 6.86 1.76 9.31
N VAL A 282 5.73 1.78 8.63
CA VAL A 282 4.40 1.72 9.24
C VAL A 282 4.09 0.29 9.60
N LEU A 283 3.86 0.03 10.87
CA LEU A 283 3.63 -1.29 11.42
C LEU A 283 2.20 -1.45 11.95
N ALA A 284 1.70 -2.68 11.91
CA ALA A 284 0.47 -3.08 12.56
C ALA A 284 0.55 -4.55 13.01
N SER A 285 -0.22 -4.91 14.04
CA SER A 285 -0.49 -6.31 14.39
C SER A 285 -1.88 -6.68 13.89
N CYS A 286 -2.08 -7.90 13.43
CA CYS A 286 -3.38 -8.35 12.93
C CYS A 286 -3.69 -9.79 13.35
N LEU A 287 -4.92 -10.00 13.78
CA LEU A 287 -5.54 -11.30 13.99
C LEU A 287 -6.54 -11.54 12.86
N ASP A 288 -6.22 -12.44 11.95
CA ASP A 288 -7.11 -12.89 10.89
C ASP A 288 -7.88 -14.12 11.35
N VAL A 289 -9.20 -14.11 11.19
CA VAL A 289 -10.07 -15.18 11.66
C VAL A 289 -11.09 -15.55 10.58
N ALA A 290 -11.16 -16.84 10.26
CA ALA A 290 -12.21 -17.43 9.44
C ALA A 290 -13.24 -18.12 10.35
N LEU A 291 -14.51 -17.80 10.18
CA LEU A 291 -15.61 -18.40 10.89
C LEU A 291 -16.53 -19.12 9.89
N SER A 292 -17.15 -20.24 10.35
CA SER A 292 -18.15 -20.94 9.53
C SER A 292 -19.42 -20.12 9.30
N ARG A 293 -19.70 -19.15 10.18
CA ARG A 293 -20.76 -18.15 10.03
C ARG A 293 -20.47 -16.92 10.88
N LEU A 294 -21.09 -15.79 10.53
CA LEU A 294 -21.08 -14.58 11.34
C LEU A 294 -22.13 -14.68 12.46
N LEU A 295 -21.72 -14.47 13.72
CA LEU A 295 -22.62 -14.63 14.89
C LEU A 295 -23.49 -13.39 15.11
N VAL A 296 -22.91 -12.20 14.93
CA VAL A 296 -23.61 -10.91 15.08
C VAL A 296 -23.55 -10.14 13.77
N PRO A 297 -24.49 -10.37 12.83
CA PRO A 297 -24.46 -9.79 11.46
C PRO A 297 -24.48 -8.27 11.39
N ARG A 298 -24.85 -7.59 12.46
CA ARG A 298 -24.84 -6.11 12.53
C ARG A 298 -23.48 -5.53 12.90
N GLN A 299 -22.59 -6.32 13.51
CA GLN A 299 -21.25 -5.89 13.93
C GLN A 299 -20.20 -6.39 12.95
N ARG A 300 -20.14 -5.73 11.76
CA ARG A 300 -19.19 -6.06 10.68
C ARG A 300 -18.01 -5.13 10.65
N PHE A 301 -18.11 -3.99 11.32
CA PHE A 301 -17.05 -3.00 11.39
C PHE A 301 -17.05 -2.33 12.75
N VAL A 302 -15.86 -2.29 13.40
CA VAL A 302 -15.64 -1.57 14.65
C VAL A 302 -14.34 -0.78 14.55
N LEU A 303 -14.42 0.52 14.84
CA LEU A 303 -13.28 1.44 14.88
C LEU A 303 -13.02 1.87 16.32
N GLY A 304 -11.82 1.60 16.83
CA GLY A 304 -11.36 2.10 18.12
C GLY A 304 -11.11 3.61 18.05
N VAL A 305 -11.76 4.37 18.93
CA VAL A 305 -11.65 5.83 18.97
C VAL A 305 -10.58 6.26 19.98
N ASP A 306 -10.59 5.69 21.17
CA ASP A 306 -9.63 5.90 22.24
C ASP A 306 -8.36 5.06 22.10
N ARG A 307 -8.46 3.92 21.41
CA ARG A 307 -7.36 2.98 21.15
C ARG A 307 -7.17 2.76 19.65
N PRO A 308 -5.95 2.42 19.18
CA PRO A 308 -5.66 2.23 17.76
C PRO A 308 -6.12 0.87 17.23
N LEU A 309 -7.39 0.54 17.46
CA LEU A 309 -7.99 -0.75 17.16
C LEU A 309 -8.92 -0.68 15.94
N TYR A 310 -8.98 -1.79 15.24
CA TYR A 310 -9.78 -1.96 14.04
C TYR A 310 -10.33 -3.38 13.97
N PHE A 311 -11.59 -3.51 13.56
CA PHE A 311 -12.22 -4.79 13.24
C PHE A 311 -13.03 -4.62 11.96
N SER A 312 -12.86 -5.54 11.00
CA SER A 312 -13.74 -5.58 9.84
C SER A 312 -13.98 -7.01 9.34
N GLU A 313 -15.20 -7.26 8.91
CA GLU A 313 -15.64 -8.48 8.24
C GLU A 313 -15.69 -8.22 6.73
N HIS A 314 -14.99 -9.02 5.94
CA HIS A 314 -14.81 -8.80 4.51
C HIS A 314 -15.71 -9.68 3.62
N ALA A 315 -16.10 -10.87 4.08
CA ALA A 315 -16.78 -11.85 3.23
C ALA A 315 -18.22 -11.47 2.84
N THR A 316 -18.86 -10.60 3.64
CA THR A 316 -20.18 -10.05 3.27
C THR A 316 -20.13 -9.15 2.04
N VAL A 317 -18.96 -8.56 1.76
CA VAL A 317 -18.76 -7.58 0.69
C VAL A 317 -18.03 -8.18 -0.50
N ALA A 318 -17.04 -9.04 -0.24
CA ALA A 318 -16.20 -9.66 -1.26
C ALA A 318 -16.21 -11.18 -1.14
N LYS A 319 -16.00 -11.86 -2.26
CA LYS A 319 -15.93 -13.33 -2.31
C LYS A 319 -14.58 -13.82 -1.77
N VAL A 320 -14.43 -13.83 -0.44
CA VAL A 320 -13.21 -14.23 0.25
C VAL A 320 -13.43 -15.36 1.26
N ALA A 321 -14.64 -15.91 1.33
CA ALA A 321 -15.02 -17.05 2.15
C ALA A 321 -16.01 -17.96 1.39
N PRO A 322 -16.22 -19.21 1.82
CA PRO A 322 -17.34 -20.03 1.38
C PRO A 322 -18.69 -19.38 1.73
N ASP A 323 -19.75 -19.82 1.05
CA ASP A 323 -21.10 -19.31 1.28
C ASP A 323 -21.51 -19.45 2.77
N GLY A 324 -21.93 -18.36 3.35
CA GLY A 324 -22.28 -18.26 4.76
C GLY A 324 -21.10 -18.08 5.73
N GLY A 325 -19.87 -18.30 5.27
CA GLY A 325 -18.66 -18.07 6.06
C GLY A 325 -18.35 -16.58 6.25
N ALA A 326 -17.50 -16.28 7.22
CA ALA A 326 -17.02 -14.92 7.51
C ALA A 326 -15.49 -14.89 7.56
N LEU A 327 -14.90 -13.85 6.99
CA LEU A 327 -13.47 -13.57 7.11
C LEU A 327 -13.28 -12.22 7.78
N ILE A 328 -12.70 -12.27 8.98
CA ILE A 328 -12.56 -11.13 9.87
C ILE A 328 -11.09 -10.77 10.02
N HIS A 329 -10.81 -9.48 9.98
CA HIS A 329 -9.51 -8.89 10.29
C HIS A 329 -9.67 -8.00 11.51
N VAL A 330 -8.92 -8.32 12.59
CA VAL A 330 -8.83 -7.49 13.80
C VAL A 330 -7.43 -6.97 13.88
N ALA A 331 -7.23 -5.65 13.90
CA ALA A 331 -5.90 -5.07 13.84
C ALA A 331 -5.68 -4.00 14.92
N ARG A 332 -4.41 -3.84 15.30
CA ARG A 332 -3.90 -2.74 16.11
C ARG A 332 -2.83 -2.01 15.31
N TYR A 333 -3.04 -0.70 15.12
CA TYR A 333 -2.05 0.14 14.45
C TYR A 333 -0.85 0.43 15.36
N GLY A 334 0.32 0.59 14.77
CA GLY A 334 1.56 0.90 15.47
C GLY A 334 2.36 -0.35 15.86
N ARG A 335 3.54 -0.11 16.44
CA ARG A 335 4.44 -1.15 16.92
C ARG A 335 3.91 -1.77 18.22
N ALA A 336 3.85 -3.06 18.29
CA ALA A 336 3.59 -3.78 19.53
C ALA A 336 4.85 -3.79 20.41
N ALA A 337 4.74 -3.33 21.65
CA ALA A 337 5.78 -3.49 22.65
C ALA A 337 5.75 -4.91 23.24
N ASP A 338 4.57 -5.46 23.43
CA ASP A 338 4.29 -6.82 23.88
C ASP A 338 3.30 -7.47 22.90
N THR A 339 3.77 -8.48 22.19
CA THR A 339 2.97 -9.15 21.15
C THR A 339 1.89 -10.03 21.74
N GLU A 340 2.08 -10.62 22.92
CA GLU A 340 1.09 -11.46 23.58
C GLU A 340 -0.06 -10.60 24.12
N ALA A 341 0.25 -9.48 24.76
CA ALA A 341 -0.77 -8.54 25.24
C ALA A 341 -1.60 -7.97 24.08
N VAL A 342 -0.96 -7.67 22.93
CA VAL A 342 -1.68 -7.21 21.74
C VAL A 342 -2.57 -8.32 21.16
N GLU A 343 -2.12 -9.56 21.11
CA GLU A 343 -2.93 -10.67 20.64
C GLU A 343 -4.18 -10.86 21.51
N GLN A 344 -4.02 -10.79 22.84
CA GLN A 344 -5.15 -10.83 23.79
C GLN A 344 -6.11 -9.64 23.61
N GLU A 345 -5.59 -8.43 23.36
CA GLU A 345 -6.41 -7.25 23.08
C GLU A 345 -7.25 -7.43 21.80
N LEU A 346 -6.65 -7.99 20.75
CA LEU A 346 -7.35 -8.27 19.48
C LEU A 346 -8.41 -9.37 19.65
N GLU A 347 -8.13 -10.43 20.42
CA GLU A 347 -9.13 -11.44 20.76
C GLU A 347 -10.28 -10.88 21.60
N ALA A 348 -9.99 -9.99 22.55
CA ALA A 348 -11.01 -9.34 23.35
C ALA A 348 -11.94 -8.46 22.50
N LEU A 349 -11.40 -7.75 21.50
CA LEU A 349 -12.21 -7.00 20.54
C LEU A 349 -13.05 -7.95 19.66
N LEU A 350 -12.48 -9.06 19.20
CA LEU A 350 -13.20 -10.08 18.43
C LEU A 350 -14.34 -10.68 19.23
N GLU A 351 -14.09 -11.08 20.47
CA GLU A 351 -15.12 -11.64 21.38
C GLU A 351 -16.24 -10.62 21.65
N ARG A 352 -15.91 -9.35 21.80
CA ARG A 352 -16.90 -8.28 21.96
C ARG A 352 -17.78 -8.11 20.72
N ALA A 353 -17.17 -8.16 19.52
CA ALA A 353 -17.89 -7.98 18.26
C ALA A 353 -18.65 -9.25 17.83
N GLN A 354 -18.13 -10.43 18.16
CA GLN A 354 -18.67 -11.75 17.78
C GLN A 354 -18.61 -12.71 18.98
N PRO A 355 -19.45 -12.51 20.01
CA PRO A 355 -19.44 -13.32 21.21
C PRO A 355 -19.60 -14.82 20.92
N GLY A 356 -18.74 -15.66 21.48
CA GLY A 356 -18.71 -17.09 21.23
C GLY A 356 -18.09 -17.48 19.89
N PHE A 357 -17.28 -16.62 19.27
CA PHE A 357 -16.65 -16.88 17.97
C PHE A 357 -15.86 -18.20 17.94
N ARG A 358 -15.37 -18.66 19.09
CA ARG A 358 -14.59 -19.91 19.20
C ARG A 358 -15.39 -21.15 18.81
N ASP A 359 -16.71 -21.16 19.00
CA ASP A 359 -17.59 -22.27 18.65
C ASP A 359 -17.78 -22.44 17.13
N VAL A 360 -17.49 -21.40 16.37
CA VAL A 360 -17.64 -21.38 14.90
C VAL A 360 -16.32 -21.09 14.21
N LEU A 361 -15.21 -21.16 14.94
CA LEU A 361 -13.87 -20.91 14.44
C LEU A 361 -13.42 -22.01 13.45
N VAL A 362 -13.00 -21.62 12.25
CA VAL A 362 -12.42 -22.51 11.25
C VAL A 362 -10.90 -22.34 11.20
N HIS A 363 -10.44 -21.10 11.08
CA HIS A 363 -9.01 -20.79 11.05
C HIS A 363 -8.70 -19.51 11.82
N ARG A 364 -7.51 -19.48 12.37
CA ARG A 364 -6.94 -18.33 13.06
C ARG A 364 -5.49 -18.14 12.66
N ARG A 365 -5.10 -16.88 12.43
CA ARG A 365 -3.73 -16.51 12.14
C ARG A 365 -3.40 -15.18 12.80
N PHE A 366 -2.37 -15.14 13.63
CA PHE A 366 -1.85 -13.92 14.21
C PHE A 366 -0.60 -13.46 13.45
N LEU A 367 -0.55 -12.18 13.13
CA LEU A 367 0.55 -11.48 12.45
C LEU A 367 1.04 -10.37 13.39
N PRO A 368 2.08 -10.61 14.19
CA PRO A 368 2.47 -9.72 15.30
C PRO A 368 3.10 -8.40 14.85
N ALA A 369 3.69 -8.36 13.65
CA ALA A 369 4.41 -7.19 13.15
C ALA A 369 4.37 -7.13 11.62
N MET A 370 3.24 -6.69 11.07
CA MET A 370 3.11 -6.48 9.63
C MET A 370 3.72 -5.13 9.23
N ILE A 371 4.52 -5.13 8.17
CA ILE A 371 4.89 -3.90 7.48
C ILE A 371 3.76 -3.52 6.54
N VAL A 372 2.98 -2.49 6.92
CA VAL A 372 1.90 -1.94 6.10
C VAL A 372 2.46 -1.09 4.96
N ALA A 373 3.40 -0.20 5.29
CA ALA A 373 4.17 0.58 4.33
C ALA A 373 5.63 0.67 4.78
N HIS A 374 6.56 0.81 3.84
CA HIS A 374 7.98 0.88 4.17
C HIS A 374 8.45 2.27 4.60
N ASP A 375 7.64 3.31 4.37
CA ASP A 375 7.97 4.66 4.81
C ASP A 375 6.73 5.47 5.19
N LEU A 376 6.78 6.05 6.39
CA LEU A 376 5.82 7.03 6.89
C LEU A 376 6.16 8.40 6.26
N PRO A 377 5.21 9.07 5.59
CA PRO A 377 5.44 10.43 5.10
C PRO A 377 5.42 11.43 6.27
N GLU A 378 6.58 11.64 6.89
CA GLU A 378 6.72 12.46 8.10
C GLU A 378 6.63 13.95 7.82
N ALA A 379 5.97 14.69 8.72
CA ALA A 379 5.88 16.15 8.70
C ALA A 379 7.27 16.81 8.78
N ALA A 380 8.15 16.30 9.64
CA ALA A 380 9.50 16.83 9.81
C ALA A 380 10.31 16.79 8.50
N ARG A 381 10.09 15.78 7.66
CA ARG A 381 10.76 15.64 6.36
C ARG A 381 10.07 16.39 5.22
N GLY A 382 8.79 16.80 5.37
CA GLY A 382 7.99 17.43 4.31
C GLY A 382 7.03 16.49 3.60
N GLY A 383 6.62 15.42 4.25
CA GLY A 383 5.57 14.53 3.81
C GLY A 383 5.92 13.70 2.57
N LEU A 384 4.96 13.57 1.65
CA LEU A 384 5.11 12.71 0.46
C LEU A 384 6.27 13.13 -0.47
N ALA A 385 6.58 14.42 -0.55
CA ALA A 385 7.63 14.95 -1.42
C ALA A 385 9.06 14.55 -0.98
N ALA A 386 9.22 14.12 0.27
CA ALA A 386 10.52 13.73 0.83
C ALA A 386 10.87 12.25 0.62
N ARG A 387 9.97 11.45 0.05
CA ARG A 387 10.27 10.04 -0.26
C ARG A 387 11.36 9.91 -1.33
N ALA A 388 11.98 8.74 -1.36
CA ALA A 388 12.95 8.40 -2.38
C ALA A 388 12.41 8.64 -3.80
N SER A 389 13.21 9.22 -4.68
CA SER A 389 12.84 9.32 -6.10
C SER A 389 13.02 7.98 -6.81
N SER A 390 12.33 7.80 -7.94
CA SER A 390 12.53 6.61 -8.77
C SER A 390 13.94 6.54 -9.36
N GLU A 391 14.61 7.65 -9.59
CA GLU A 391 16.03 7.70 -9.97
C GLU A 391 16.90 7.86 -8.72
N ILE A 392 18.01 7.12 -8.69
CA ILE A 392 18.97 7.18 -7.58
C ILE A 392 20.14 8.06 -8.03
N PRO A 393 20.36 9.25 -7.45
CA PRO A 393 21.55 10.05 -7.70
C PRO A 393 22.83 9.24 -7.44
N GLY A 394 23.75 9.23 -8.39
CA GLY A 394 24.99 8.45 -8.30
C GLY A 394 24.87 6.97 -8.67
N ALA A 395 23.70 6.48 -9.09
CA ALA A 395 23.50 5.10 -9.55
C ALA A 395 22.79 5.04 -10.91
N PRO A 396 23.38 5.53 -12.00
CA PRO A 396 22.75 5.58 -13.31
C PRO A 396 22.34 4.18 -13.78
N GLY A 397 21.13 4.08 -14.34
CA GLY A 397 20.57 2.82 -14.82
C GLY A 397 19.90 1.95 -13.76
N ILE A 398 19.93 2.35 -12.47
CA ILE A 398 19.21 1.70 -11.37
C ILE A 398 18.06 2.61 -10.95
N LEU A 399 16.87 2.03 -10.88
CA LEU A 399 15.61 2.71 -10.58
C LEU A 399 14.92 2.03 -9.40
N LEU A 400 14.12 2.80 -8.67
CA LEU A 400 13.32 2.32 -7.54
C LEU A 400 11.83 2.33 -7.86
N ALA A 401 11.10 1.35 -7.34
CA ALA A 401 9.65 1.33 -7.29
C ALA A 401 9.18 0.67 -5.98
N GLY A 402 8.08 1.16 -5.43
CA GLY A 402 7.53 0.67 -4.17
C GLY A 402 6.72 1.74 -3.45
N ASP A 403 6.11 1.39 -2.34
CA ASP A 403 5.29 2.28 -1.54
C ASP A 403 6.07 3.38 -0.77
N TRP A 404 7.38 3.27 -0.76
CA TRP A 404 8.31 4.24 -0.19
C TRP A 404 8.95 5.17 -1.24
N VAL A 405 8.52 5.06 -2.52
CA VAL A 405 9.12 5.77 -3.66
C VAL A 405 8.11 6.71 -4.30
N GLY A 406 8.56 7.92 -4.58
CA GLY A 406 7.79 8.96 -5.28
C GLY A 406 6.79 9.71 -4.40
N PRO A 407 6.37 10.89 -4.84
CA PRO A 407 5.48 11.77 -4.08
C PRO A 407 3.99 11.45 -4.26
N GLU A 408 3.62 10.49 -5.10
CA GLU A 408 2.24 10.28 -5.52
C GLU A 408 1.57 9.16 -4.72
N GLY A 409 0.53 9.50 -3.94
CA GLY A 409 -0.29 8.56 -3.19
C GLY A 409 0.39 7.89 -1.99
N MET A 410 -0.31 6.95 -1.38
CA MET A 410 0.18 6.09 -0.28
C MET A 410 -0.15 4.63 -0.59
N LEU A 411 0.45 3.67 0.13
CA LEU A 411 0.13 2.25 0.05
C LEU A 411 0.26 1.69 -1.39
N ALA A 412 -0.82 1.09 -1.92
CA ALA A 412 -0.86 0.56 -3.28
C ALA A 412 -0.77 1.66 -4.35
N ASP A 413 -1.33 2.85 -4.07
CA ASP A 413 -1.23 3.99 -4.97
C ASP A 413 0.22 4.39 -5.21
N ALA A 414 1.01 4.53 -4.14
CA ALA A 414 2.44 4.82 -4.25
C ALA A 414 3.21 3.70 -4.96
N SER A 415 2.89 2.44 -4.64
CA SER A 415 3.53 1.29 -5.27
C SER A 415 3.32 1.27 -6.79
N LEU A 416 2.11 1.51 -7.26
CA LEU A 416 1.78 1.44 -8.68
C LEU A 416 2.16 2.73 -9.44
N ALA A 417 2.04 3.91 -8.81
CA ALA A 417 2.52 5.17 -9.38
C ALA A 417 4.03 5.15 -9.60
N SER A 418 4.80 4.74 -8.58
CA SER A 418 6.26 4.64 -8.70
C SER A 418 6.70 3.58 -9.71
N ALA A 419 5.96 2.48 -9.83
CA ALA A 419 6.20 1.46 -10.85
C ALA A 419 6.06 2.02 -12.27
N ARG A 420 4.99 2.78 -12.53
CA ARG A 420 4.77 3.50 -13.80
C ARG A 420 5.89 4.50 -14.08
N ALA A 421 6.29 5.28 -13.08
CA ALA A 421 7.37 6.25 -13.19
C ALA A 421 8.71 5.57 -13.49
N ALA A 422 9.09 4.56 -12.72
CA ALA A 422 10.33 3.80 -12.92
C ALA A 422 10.38 3.13 -14.30
N ALA A 423 9.27 2.54 -14.75
CA ALA A 423 9.20 1.93 -16.07
C ALA A 423 9.38 2.97 -17.20
N ARG A 424 8.72 4.14 -17.10
CA ARG A 424 8.90 5.25 -18.05
C ARG A 424 10.37 5.67 -18.14
N LEU A 425 11.04 5.84 -17.01
CA LEU A 425 12.46 6.17 -16.96
C LEU A 425 13.36 5.05 -17.53
N ALA A 426 13.00 3.78 -17.27
CA ALA A 426 13.78 2.65 -17.74
C ALA A 426 13.77 2.48 -19.27
N VAL A 427 12.71 2.92 -19.93
CA VAL A 427 12.58 2.77 -21.39
C VAL A 427 13.19 3.91 -22.17
N LEU A 428 13.47 5.06 -21.55
CA LEU A 428 14.09 6.23 -22.20
C LEU A 428 15.59 6.04 -22.43
N PRO A 429 16.16 6.61 -23.50
CA PRO A 429 17.61 6.70 -23.68
C PRO A 429 18.27 7.45 -22.52
N LEU A 430 19.51 7.07 -22.16
CA LEU A 430 20.27 7.78 -21.11
C LEU A 430 20.57 9.23 -21.46
N THR A 431 20.59 9.56 -22.75
CA THR A 431 20.93 10.88 -23.31
C THR A 431 19.77 11.89 -23.35
N ASP A 432 18.51 11.43 -23.26
CA ASP A 432 17.33 12.31 -23.40
C ASP A 432 16.79 12.88 -22.05
N ARG A 433 17.53 12.67 -20.98
CA ARG A 433 17.04 12.99 -19.60
C ARG A 433 16.96 14.48 -19.30
N THR A 434 17.78 15.31 -19.92
CA THR A 434 17.78 16.77 -19.73
C THR A 434 16.50 17.48 -20.21
N ARG A 435 15.67 16.81 -21.02
CA ARG A 435 14.41 17.40 -21.52
C ARG A 435 13.18 17.19 -20.61
N LEU A 436 13.22 16.22 -19.71
CA LEU A 436 12.09 15.97 -18.79
C LEU A 436 12.09 16.88 -17.55
N GLU A 437 13.25 17.40 -17.16
CA GLU A 437 13.34 18.36 -16.05
C GLU A 437 12.77 19.75 -16.39
N ALA A 438 12.52 20.02 -17.67
CA ALA A 438 12.03 21.31 -18.18
C ALA A 438 10.52 21.36 -18.44
N ALA A 439 9.76 20.27 -18.21
CA ALA A 439 8.31 20.29 -18.39
C ALA A 439 7.62 20.70 -17.08
N PRO A 440 6.80 21.77 -17.07
CA PRO A 440 6.03 22.15 -15.88
C PRO A 440 5.05 21.04 -15.54
N ALA A 441 4.86 20.81 -14.23
CA ALA A 441 3.87 19.89 -13.72
C ALA A 441 2.48 20.28 -14.28
N PRO A 442 1.65 19.30 -14.69
CA PRO A 442 0.29 19.59 -15.09
C PRO A 442 -0.47 20.15 -13.88
N GLY A 443 -1.08 21.32 -14.06
CA GLY A 443 -1.86 22.06 -13.08
C GLY A 443 -3.15 21.33 -12.64
#